data_bdebd00da740845c0827133aa9fa7b80
#
_entry.id   bdebd00da740845c0827133aa9fa7b80
#
_cell.length_a   1.000
_cell.length_b   1.000
_cell.length_c   1.000
_cell.angle_alpha   90.00
_cell.angle_beta   90.00
_cell.angle_gamma   90.00
#
_symmetry.space_group_name_H-M   'P 1'
#
loop_
_entity.id
_entity.type
_entity.pdbx_description
1 polymer ?
#
loop_
_entity_poly.entity_id
_entity_poly.type
_entity_poly.pdbx_seq_one_letter_code
_entity_poly.pdbx_strand_id
1 'polypeptide(L)'
;MRSCLNPQVKLLHRMVELYSPTGQESEIAQFLAEEMRSLGLRPRVDEVGNVIGEHSGEAPAILLCGHMDTVPGRLPVRMDGERLYGRGAVDAKPALAAMICAAGTLAAENFPAKLTVVGAVDEEGKGRGLRNLIEKSIHADYAVFGEPSGVESITIAYKGSCRLKITCRTKTGHSSAPWLFHNAIDEALEFWRKLQKIHFPQEKRESKFHSVTSALTQIHGGGASSIVPSLCEIHADLRLPPAVSLKKFLEEMGKTLKAYRLSHSDVNLEVEVEDSCEPYEADRDSILTRGLAWAVRNVRGKPATLLRKTGTGDMNVLGTTLHVPTVTYGPGNSRLDHTEDECIDLNEYMDSIRILQKGLMRVLELHRRSMRK
;
A
#
# COMPACT_ATOMS: atom_id res chain seq x y z
N MET A 1 -4.60 -33.58 -21.23
CA MET A 1 -5.68 -32.68 -21.75
C MET A 1 -5.27 -31.24 -21.54
N ARG A 2 -4.70 -30.57 -22.55
CA ARG A 2 -4.51 -29.11 -22.52
C ARG A 2 -5.85 -28.49 -22.94
N SER A 3 -6.80 -28.35 -21.98
CA SER A 3 -7.98 -27.53 -22.24
C SER A 3 -7.50 -26.13 -22.57
N CYS A 4 -8.16 -25.51 -23.56
CA CYS A 4 -7.82 -24.15 -23.98
C CYS A 4 -8.16 -23.20 -22.80
N LEU A 5 -7.18 -22.92 -21.93
CA LEU A 5 -7.35 -21.95 -20.83
C LEU A 5 -7.83 -20.62 -21.42
N ASN A 6 -8.76 -19.98 -20.72
CA ASN A 6 -9.21 -18.64 -21.04
C ASN A 6 -7.98 -17.70 -21.18
N PRO A 7 -7.88 -16.86 -22.22
CA PRO A 7 -6.74 -15.95 -22.44
C PRO A 7 -6.38 -15.10 -21.21
N GLN A 8 -7.37 -14.64 -20.47
CA GLN A 8 -7.18 -13.85 -19.23
C GLN A 8 -6.51 -14.70 -18.13
N VAL A 9 -6.91 -15.97 -17.99
CA VAL A 9 -6.27 -16.91 -17.05
C VAL A 9 -4.85 -17.26 -17.48
N LYS A 10 -4.59 -17.35 -18.81
CA LYS A 10 -3.23 -17.57 -19.35
C LYS A 10 -2.31 -16.41 -19.01
N LEU A 11 -2.78 -15.16 -19.14
CA LEU A 11 -2.02 -13.98 -18.76
C LEU A 11 -1.59 -14.07 -17.29
N LEU A 12 -2.56 -14.28 -16.38
CA LEU A 12 -2.27 -14.38 -14.96
C LEU A 12 -1.31 -15.54 -14.65
N HIS A 13 -1.57 -16.73 -15.22
CA HIS A 13 -0.71 -17.89 -15.01
C HIS A 13 0.74 -17.58 -15.41
N ARG A 14 0.95 -16.95 -16.57
CA ARG A 14 2.27 -16.57 -17.04
C ARG A 14 2.92 -15.51 -16.16
N MET A 15 2.17 -14.52 -15.68
CA MET A 15 2.67 -13.54 -14.70
C MET A 15 3.17 -14.20 -13.41
N VAL A 16 2.46 -15.22 -12.90
CA VAL A 16 2.87 -15.94 -11.69
C VAL A 16 4.10 -16.83 -11.95
N GLU A 17 4.22 -17.43 -13.15
CA GLU A 17 5.42 -18.20 -13.54
C GLU A 17 6.68 -17.33 -13.61
N LEU A 18 6.55 -16.07 -14.03
CA LEU A 18 7.63 -15.10 -14.08
C LEU A 18 7.96 -14.65 -12.66
N TYR A 19 9.01 -15.23 -12.08
CA TYR A 19 9.47 -14.88 -10.74
C TYR A 19 10.16 -13.51 -10.77
N SER A 20 9.56 -12.55 -10.11
CA SER A 20 9.93 -11.14 -10.15
C SER A 20 10.07 -10.54 -8.74
N PRO A 21 11.02 -11.01 -7.91
CA PRO A 21 11.24 -10.36 -6.63
C PRO A 21 11.74 -8.93 -6.85
N THR A 22 11.50 -8.05 -5.87
CA THR A 22 11.93 -6.65 -5.90
C THR A 22 13.37 -6.50 -6.42
N GLY A 23 13.56 -5.66 -7.44
CA GLY A 23 14.85 -5.46 -8.13
C GLY A 23 15.11 -6.43 -9.29
N GLN A 24 14.23 -7.37 -9.60
CA GLN A 24 14.37 -8.34 -10.69
C GLN A 24 13.11 -8.37 -11.58
N GLU A 25 12.50 -7.22 -11.84
CA GLU A 25 11.22 -7.11 -12.54
C GLU A 25 11.34 -7.02 -14.06
N SER A 26 12.56 -6.97 -14.62
CA SER A 26 12.78 -6.69 -16.05
C SER A 26 12.10 -7.70 -17.00
N GLU A 27 12.09 -8.98 -16.64
CA GLU A 27 11.47 -10.02 -17.49
C GLU A 27 9.94 -9.88 -17.52
N ILE A 28 9.31 -9.67 -16.37
CA ILE A 28 7.86 -9.47 -16.31
C ILE A 28 7.45 -8.14 -16.95
N ALA A 29 8.27 -7.07 -16.83
CA ALA A 29 7.99 -5.79 -17.45
C ALA A 29 7.95 -5.91 -18.99
N GLN A 30 8.91 -6.62 -19.60
CA GLN A 30 8.94 -6.88 -21.04
C GLN A 30 7.72 -7.70 -21.48
N PHE A 31 7.42 -8.78 -20.75
CA PHE A 31 6.25 -9.61 -21.01
C PHE A 31 4.95 -8.79 -20.95
N LEU A 32 4.76 -7.98 -19.93
CA LEU A 32 3.57 -7.13 -19.78
C LEU A 32 3.48 -6.06 -20.87
N ALA A 33 4.60 -5.49 -21.33
CA ALA A 33 4.60 -4.55 -22.45
C ALA A 33 4.11 -5.21 -23.74
N GLU A 34 4.50 -6.47 -24.01
CA GLU A 34 4.02 -7.23 -25.16
C GLU A 34 2.52 -7.56 -25.05
N GLU A 35 2.08 -8.01 -23.89
CA GLU A 35 0.67 -8.32 -23.64
C GLU A 35 -0.22 -7.07 -23.73
N MET A 36 0.17 -5.95 -23.13
CA MET A 36 -0.55 -4.68 -23.24
C MET A 36 -0.68 -4.23 -24.71
N ARG A 37 0.39 -4.40 -25.51
CA ARG A 37 0.36 -4.09 -26.96
C ARG A 37 -0.62 -4.99 -27.70
N SER A 38 -0.63 -6.30 -27.41
CA SER A 38 -1.56 -7.25 -28.03
C SER A 38 -3.02 -6.93 -27.71
N LEU A 39 -3.27 -6.32 -26.54
CA LEU A 39 -4.58 -5.88 -26.09
C LEU A 39 -4.97 -4.46 -26.56
N GLY A 40 -4.18 -3.85 -27.47
CA GLY A 40 -4.50 -2.55 -28.06
C GLY A 40 -4.11 -1.33 -27.22
N LEU A 41 -3.38 -1.52 -26.14
CA LEU A 41 -2.78 -0.43 -25.38
C LEU A 41 -1.44 -0.01 -26.01
N ARG A 42 -1.00 1.22 -25.76
CA ARG A 42 0.31 1.71 -26.17
C ARG A 42 1.30 1.59 -25.01
N PRO A 43 2.10 0.53 -24.95
CA PRO A 43 3.01 0.31 -23.84
C PRO A 43 4.32 1.07 -24.01
N ARG A 44 4.88 1.46 -22.88
CA ARG A 44 6.27 1.89 -22.73
C ARG A 44 6.83 1.40 -21.40
N VAL A 45 8.12 1.24 -21.32
CA VAL A 45 8.85 1.00 -20.05
C VAL A 45 9.61 2.29 -19.71
N ASP A 46 9.48 2.76 -18.51
CA ASP A 46 10.18 3.96 -18.06
C ASP A 46 11.61 3.65 -17.56
N GLU A 47 12.34 4.70 -17.16
CA GLU A 47 13.74 4.61 -16.75
C GLU A 47 13.99 3.83 -15.45
N VAL A 48 12.95 3.64 -14.62
CA VAL A 48 13.05 2.84 -13.38
C VAL A 48 12.53 1.42 -13.57
N GLY A 49 11.89 1.12 -14.72
CA GLY A 49 11.39 -0.20 -15.08
C GLY A 49 9.88 -0.38 -14.97
N ASN A 50 9.10 0.67 -14.62
CA ASN A 50 7.64 0.56 -14.67
C ASN A 50 7.17 0.30 -16.11
N VAL A 51 6.19 -0.59 -16.27
CA VAL A 51 5.49 -0.76 -17.54
C VAL A 51 4.21 0.07 -17.52
N ILE A 52 4.03 0.91 -18.55
CA ILE A 52 2.91 1.86 -18.62
C ILE A 52 2.21 1.64 -19.95
N GLY A 53 0.95 1.18 -19.90
CA GLY A 53 0.09 1.00 -21.09
C GLY A 53 -1.00 2.07 -21.13
N GLU A 54 -1.13 2.78 -22.25
CA GLU A 54 -2.09 3.87 -22.40
C GLU A 54 -3.13 3.58 -23.47
N HIS A 55 -4.39 3.89 -23.15
CA HIS A 55 -5.47 4.05 -24.10
C HIS A 55 -5.83 5.53 -24.20
N SER A 56 -5.90 6.04 -25.44
CA SER A 56 -6.28 7.42 -25.71
C SER A 56 -7.77 7.62 -25.54
N GLY A 57 -8.14 8.72 -24.92
CA GLY A 57 -9.53 9.14 -24.74
C GLY A 57 -9.59 10.58 -24.25
N GLU A 58 -10.81 11.04 -24.02
CA GLU A 58 -11.10 12.35 -23.43
C GLU A 58 -11.08 12.26 -21.88
N ALA A 59 -11.48 13.34 -21.20
CA ALA A 59 -11.71 13.29 -19.76
C ALA A 59 -12.90 12.36 -19.40
N PRO A 60 -12.85 11.69 -18.26
CA PRO A 60 -11.78 11.72 -17.25
C PRO A 60 -10.56 10.88 -17.62
N ALA A 61 -9.41 11.25 -17.07
CA ALA A 61 -8.22 10.40 -17.06
C ALA A 61 -8.28 9.45 -15.86
N ILE A 62 -8.19 8.15 -16.10
CA ILE A 62 -8.27 7.11 -15.07
C ILE A 62 -6.96 6.35 -15.02
N LEU A 63 -6.34 6.32 -13.84
CA LEU A 63 -5.13 5.55 -13.55
C LEU A 63 -5.50 4.23 -12.87
N LEU A 64 -4.99 3.14 -13.41
CA LEU A 64 -4.99 1.81 -12.82
C LEU A 64 -3.53 1.46 -12.52
N CYS A 65 -3.15 1.38 -11.26
CA CYS A 65 -1.77 1.13 -10.85
C CYS A 65 -1.73 -0.11 -9.95
N GLY A 66 -0.89 -1.07 -10.30
CA GLY A 66 -0.59 -2.22 -9.46
C GLY A 66 0.90 -2.54 -9.56
N HIS A 67 1.45 -3.32 -8.66
CA HIS A 67 2.85 -3.71 -8.71
C HIS A 67 3.05 -5.05 -9.41
N MET A 68 4.25 -5.27 -9.94
CA MET A 68 4.62 -6.51 -10.62
C MET A 68 5.74 -7.27 -9.91
N ASP A 69 6.31 -6.67 -8.87
CA ASP A 69 7.27 -7.35 -8.00
C ASP A 69 6.58 -8.19 -6.92
N THR A 70 7.36 -8.97 -6.24
CA THR A 70 6.94 -9.83 -5.13
C THR A 70 8.01 -9.82 -4.05
N VAL A 71 7.65 -10.18 -2.82
CA VAL A 71 8.65 -10.55 -1.82
C VAL A 71 9.48 -11.74 -2.29
N PRO A 72 10.73 -11.91 -1.80
CA PRO A 72 11.55 -13.06 -2.10
C PRO A 72 10.93 -14.37 -1.56
N GLY A 73 11.34 -15.50 -2.14
CA GLY A 73 10.84 -16.83 -1.80
C GLY A 73 9.96 -17.41 -2.89
N ARG A 74 10.59 -18.10 -3.86
CA ARG A 74 9.90 -18.74 -4.98
C ARG A 74 9.00 -19.87 -4.47
N LEU A 75 7.75 -19.90 -4.94
CA LEU A 75 6.80 -20.98 -4.70
C LEU A 75 6.54 -21.75 -5.99
N PRO A 76 6.29 -23.08 -5.91
CA PRO A 76 5.88 -23.86 -7.10
C PRO A 76 4.58 -23.33 -7.68
N VAL A 77 4.61 -23.01 -8.99
CA VAL A 77 3.39 -22.59 -9.70
C VAL A 77 2.60 -23.83 -10.06
N ARG A 78 1.36 -23.91 -9.61
CA ARG A 78 0.46 -25.03 -9.90
C ARG A 78 -0.99 -24.58 -9.95
N MET A 79 -1.77 -25.25 -10.75
CA MET A 79 -3.22 -25.14 -10.75
C MET A 79 -3.82 -26.36 -10.05
N ASP A 80 -4.80 -26.12 -9.20
CA ASP A 80 -5.57 -27.15 -8.53
C ASP A 80 -7.06 -26.75 -8.53
N GLY A 81 -7.84 -27.40 -9.40
CA GLY A 81 -9.20 -26.98 -9.70
C GLY A 81 -9.24 -25.53 -10.21
N GLU A 82 -10.03 -24.72 -9.54
CA GLU A 82 -10.19 -23.28 -9.85
C GLU A 82 -9.19 -22.40 -9.11
N ARG A 83 -8.08 -22.93 -8.60
CA ARG A 83 -7.07 -22.17 -7.85
C ARG A 83 -5.73 -22.20 -8.56
N LEU A 84 -5.11 -21.04 -8.64
CA LEU A 84 -3.72 -20.86 -9.08
C LEU A 84 -2.85 -20.52 -7.85
N TYR A 85 -1.82 -21.33 -7.62
CA TYR A 85 -0.85 -21.17 -6.54
C TYR A 85 0.48 -20.66 -7.09
N GLY A 86 1.20 -19.90 -6.29
CA GLY A 86 2.54 -19.41 -6.63
C GLY A 86 2.82 -18.08 -5.93
N ARG A 87 4.09 -17.66 -5.87
CA ARG A 87 4.47 -16.35 -5.34
C ARG A 87 3.92 -15.25 -6.23
N GLY A 88 3.21 -14.26 -5.64
CA GLY A 88 2.49 -13.22 -6.36
C GLY A 88 1.10 -13.65 -6.85
N ALA A 89 0.63 -14.88 -6.53
CA ALA A 89 -0.69 -15.34 -6.92
C ALA A 89 -1.84 -14.65 -6.16
N VAL A 90 -1.52 -13.89 -5.11
CA VAL A 90 -2.44 -13.00 -4.40
C VAL A 90 -1.93 -11.59 -4.42
N ASP A 91 -0.68 -11.39 -4.05
CA ASP A 91 -0.06 -10.09 -3.83
C ASP A 91 1.01 -9.78 -4.92
N ALA A 92 0.67 -8.87 -5.89
CA ALA A 92 -0.69 -8.52 -6.28
C ALA A 92 -0.85 -8.69 -7.81
N LYS A 93 -0.19 -9.73 -8.40
CA LYS A 93 -0.27 -10.00 -9.86
C LYS A 93 -1.70 -10.17 -10.36
N PRO A 94 -2.66 -10.81 -9.62
CA PRO A 94 -4.04 -10.92 -10.08
C PRO A 94 -4.74 -9.57 -10.21
N ALA A 95 -4.48 -8.61 -9.32
CA ALA A 95 -5.04 -7.28 -9.39
C ALA A 95 -4.53 -6.53 -10.63
N LEU A 96 -3.22 -6.56 -10.88
CA LEU A 96 -2.61 -5.97 -12.09
C LEU A 96 -3.10 -6.64 -13.36
N ALA A 97 -3.15 -7.99 -13.41
CA ALA A 97 -3.66 -8.73 -14.54
C ALA A 97 -5.13 -8.37 -14.86
N ALA A 98 -5.96 -8.23 -13.82
CA ALA A 98 -7.35 -7.82 -13.99
C ALA A 98 -7.47 -6.40 -14.56
N MET A 99 -6.62 -5.46 -14.11
CA MET A 99 -6.55 -4.11 -14.65
C MET A 99 -6.15 -4.09 -16.12
N ILE A 100 -5.13 -4.86 -16.50
CA ILE A 100 -4.66 -4.98 -17.89
C ILE A 100 -5.77 -5.56 -18.78
N CYS A 101 -6.41 -6.64 -18.35
CA CYS A 101 -7.51 -7.27 -19.09
C CYS A 101 -8.71 -6.34 -19.24
N ALA A 102 -9.09 -5.63 -18.15
CA ALA A 102 -10.20 -4.70 -18.19
C ALA A 102 -9.93 -3.53 -19.13
N ALA A 103 -8.74 -2.94 -19.04
CA ALA A 103 -8.33 -1.82 -19.90
C ALA A 103 -8.24 -2.25 -21.38
N GLY A 104 -7.68 -3.43 -21.67
CA GLY A 104 -7.61 -3.97 -23.03
C GLY A 104 -9.00 -4.19 -23.66
N THR A 105 -9.95 -4.76 -22.90
CA THR A 105 -11.33 -4.91 -23.36
C THR A 105 -11.99 -3.55 -23.64
N LEU A 106 -11.86 -2.60 -22.73
CA LEU A 106 -12.40 -1.26 -22.89
C LEU A 106 -11.76 -0.51 -24.07
N ALA A 107 -10.45 -0.70 -24.30
CA ALA A 107 -9.76 -0.13 -25.44
C ALA A 107 -10.31 -0.69 -26.77
N ALA A 108 -10.54 -2.01 -26.86
CA ALA A 108 -11.14 -2.66 -28.02
C ALA A 108 -12.58 -2.18 -28.29
N GLU A 109 -13.30 -1.79 -27.25
CA GLU A 109 -14.66 -1.21 -27.33
C GLU A 109 -14.67 0.30 -27.57
N ASN A 110 -13.51 0.92 -27.85
CA ASN A 110 -13.34 2.36 -28.04
C ASN A 110 -13.85 3.19 -26.84
N PHE A 111 -13.45 2.77 -25.64
CA PHE A 111 -13.80 3.47 -24.41
C PHE A 111 -13.43 4.96 -24.49
N PRO A 112 -14.40 5.90 -24.24
CA PRO A 112 -14.16 7.29 -24.55
C PRO A 112 -13.21 8.03 -23.57
N ALA A 113 -12.96 7.47 -22.38
CA ALA A 113 -12.08 8.10 -21.41
C ALA A 113 -10.62 7.66 -21.58
N LYS A 114 -9.67 8.51 -21.13
CA LYS A 114 -8.26 8.15 -21.09
C LYS A 114 -8.03 7.09 -20.00
N LEU A 115 -7.36 5.97 -20.36
CA LEU A 115 -6.93 4.96 -19.40
C LEU A 115 -5.41 4.86 -19.40
N THR A 116 -4.82 4.80 -18.21
CA THR A 116 -3.41 4.49 -18.02
C THR A 116 -3.31 3.30 -17.06
N VAL A 117 -2.71 2.21 -17.49
CA VAL A 117 -2.42 1.04 -16.66
C VAL A 117 -0.93 1.02 -16.38
N VAL A 118 -0.56 0.89 -15.12
CA VAL A 118 0.84 0.84 -14.67
C VAL A 118 1.10 -0.45 -13.92
N GLY A 119 2.11 -1.20 -14.36
CA GLY A 119 2.79 -2.21 -13.55
C GLY A 119 4.00 -1.56 -12.91
N ALA A 120 3.91 -1.24 -11.63
CA ALA A 120 4.97 -0.58 -10.88
C ALA A 120 6.02 -1.58 -10.42
N VAL A 121 7.28 -1.11 -10.30
CA VAL A 121 8.39 -1.85 -9.71
C VAL A 121 8.59 -1.44 -8.25
N ASP A 122 9.23 -2.34 -7.45
CA ASP A 122 9.79 -2.02 -6.13
C ASP A 122 8.72 -1.57 -5.11
N GLU A 123 7.48 -2.07 -5.21
CA GLU A 123 6.43 -1.79 -4.21
C GLU A 123 6.77 -2.47 -2.88
N GLU A 124 7.16 -3.73 -2.93
CA GLU A 124 7.59 -4.55 -1.80
C GLU A 124 8.94 -4.10 -1.18
N GLY A 125 9.53 -3.06 -1.73
CA GLY A 125 10.80 -2.49 -1.31
C GLY A 125 10.69 -1.05 -0.82
N LYS A 126 11.10 -0.11 -1.66
CA LYS A 126 11.17 1.33 -1.35
C LYS A 126 10.14 2.17 -2.11
N GLY A 127 9.28 1.56 -2.91
CA GLY A 127 8.28 2.26 -3.71
C GLY A 127 8.87 3.15 -4.81
N ARG A 128 10.02 2.76 -5.39
CA ARG A 128 10.72 3.54 -6.42
C ARG A 128 9.85 3.75 -7.65
N GLY A 129 9.08 2.73 -8.05
CA GLY A 129 8.19 2.80 -9.20
C GLY A 129 7.16 3.90 -9.08
N LEU A 130 6.42 3.93 -7.99
CA LEU A 130 5.39 4.93 -7.75
C LEU A 130 5.99 6.33 -7.57
N ARG A 131 7.12 6.46 -6.88
CA ARG A 131 7.81 7.76 -6.72
C ARG A 131 8.16 8.37 -8.06
N ASN A 132 8.70 7.56 -9.01
CA ASN A 132 9.01 8.04 -10.36
C ASN A 132 7.77 8.54 -11.11
N LEU A 133 6.63 7.83 -10.99
CA LEU A 133 5.38 8.28 -11.61
C LEU A 133 4.93 9.63 -11.09
N ILE A 134 5.06 9.86 -9.79
CA ILE A 134 4.71 11.14 -9.14
C ILE A 134 5.65 12.24 -9.57
N GLU A 135 6.97 12.00 -9.58
CA GLU A 135 7.97 12.97 -10.03
C GLU A 135 7.78 13.37 -11.49
N LYS A 136 7.35 12.44 -12.33
CA LYS A 136 6.99 12.70 -13.74
C LYS A 136 5.59 13.31 -13.91
N SER A 137 4.93 13.69 -12.81
CA SER A 137 3.64 14.37 -12.82
C SER A 137 2.55 13.60 -13.58
N ILE A 138 2.40 12.31 -13.29
CA ILE A 138 1.31 11.52 -13.87
C ILE A 138 -0.03 12.19 -13.58
N HIS A 139 -0.83 12.40 -14.62
CA HIS A 139 -2.13 13.04 -14.50
C HIS A 139 -3.26 12.00 -14.45
N ALA A 140 -4.13 12.11 -13.45
CA ALA A 140 -5.36 11.35 -13.33
C ALA A 140 -6.46 12.18 -12.65
N ASP A 141 -7.71 11.94 -13.01
CA ASP A 141 -8.90 12.43 -12.31
C ASP A 141 -9.40 11.40 -11.28
N TYR A 142 -9.08 10.14 -11.49
CA TYR A 142 -9.40 9.00 -10.62
C TYR A 142 -8.26 8.00 -10.64
N ALA A 143 -7.97 7.35 -9.51
CA ALA A 143 -6.96 6.31 -9.41
C ALA A 143 -7.48 5.06 -8.70
N VAL A 144 -7.17 3.87 -9.24
CA VAL A 144 -7.41 2.58 -8.58
C VAL A 144 -6.07 1.91 -8.38
N PHE A 145 -5.74 1.59 -7.13
CA PHE A 145 -4.55 0.80 -6.82
C PHE A 145 -4.89 -0.68 -6.70
N GLY A 146 -4.05 -1.54 -7.24
CA GLY A 146 -4.29 -2.98 -7.36
C GLY A 146 -3.68 -3.78 -6.23
N GLU A 147 -4.48 -4.13 -5.22
CA GLU A 147 -4.08 -4.93 -4.07
C GLU A 147 -5.16 -5.94 -3.69
N PRO A 148 -4.83 -7.05 -3.02
CA PRO A 148 -5.82 -8.02 -2.57
C PRO A 148 -6.76 -7.39 -1.53
N SER A 149 -7.99 -7.15 -1.95
CA SER A 149 -9.07 -6.60 -1.12
C SER A 149 -10.22 -7.60 -0.94
N GLY A 150 -10.22 -8.66 -1.76
CA GLY A 150 -11.38 -9.51 -2.00
C GLY A 150 -12.34 -8.89 -3.02
N VAL A 151 -12.84 -9.70 -3.94
CA VAL A 151 -13.62 -9.25 -5.11
C VAL A 151 -14.90 -8.48 -4.74
N GLU A 152 -15.46 -8.68 -3.55
CA GLU A 152 -16.65 -7.98 -3.06
C GLU A 152 -16.34 -6.72 -2.25
N SER A 153 -15.06 -6.35 -2.13
CA SER A 153 -14.63 -5.28 -1.23
C SER A 153 -13.86 -4.20 -1.97
N ILE A 154 -13.97 -2.97 -1.49
CA ILE A 154 -13.21 -1.82 -1.95
C ILE A 154 -12.50 -1.24 -0.74
N THR A 155 -11.18 -1.17 -0.74
CA THR A 155 -10.44 -0.51 0.33
C THR A 155 -10.43 0.99 0.07
N ILE A 156 -11.04 1.75 0.98
CA ILE A 156 -11.17 3.20 0.88
C ILE A 156 -10.21 3.95 1.79
N ALA A 157 -9.54 3.26 2.72
CA ALA A 157 -8.63 3.92 3.65
C ALA A 157 -7.52 3.01 4.14
N TYR A 158 -6.36 3.63 4.35
CA TYR A 158 -5.22 3.07 5.07
C TYR A 158 -4.74 4.05 6.13
N LYS A 159 -4.19 3.52 7.23
CA LYS A 159 -3.45 4.35 8.18
C LYS A 159 -2.15 4.84 7.56
N GLY A 160 -1.67 5.98 8.04
CA GLY A 160 -0.30 6.41 7.79
C GLY A 160 0.68 5.64 8.66
N SER A 161 1.96 5.80 8.37
CA SER A 161 3.06 5.22 9.14
C SER A 161 4.06 6.29 9.57
N CYS A 162 4.73 6.05 10.70
CA CYS A 162 5.88 6.80 11.12
C CYS A 162 6.82 5.86 11.87
N ARG A 163 7.99 5.57 11.28
CA ARG A 163 9.03 4.77 11.90
C ARG A 163 10.01 5.69 12.58
N LEU A 164 10.24 5.46 13.87
CA LEU A 164 11.12 6.26 14.69
C LEU A 164 12.28 5.43 15.18
N LYS A 165 13.47 6.05 15.15
CA LYS A 165 14.65 5.63 15.89
C LYS A 165 14.85 6.59 17.06
N ILE A 166 14.87 6.08 18.29
CA ILE A 166 15.09 6.83 19.51
C ILE A 166 16.44 6.40 20.07
N THR A 167 17.37 7.33 20.16
CA THR A 167 18.71 7.08 20.72
C THR A 167 18.85 7.84 22.04
N CYS A 168 19.13 7.12 23.11
CA CYS A 168 19.40 7.65 24.42
C CYS A 168 20.84 7.44 24.82
N ARG A 169 21.54 8.53 25.25
CA ARG A 169 22.92 8.49 25.75
C ARG A 169 22.98 9.14 27.13
N THR A 170 23.66 8.47 28.06
CA THR A 170 23.84 8.91 29.44
C THR A 170 25.28 8.67 29.91
N LYS A 171 25.60 9.09 31.12
CA LYS A 171 26.87 8.78 31.74
C LYS A 171 26.81 7.35 32.32
N THR A 172 27.89 6.60 32.13
CA THR A 172 28.05 5.26 32.71
C THR A 172 28.52 5.31 34.16
N GLY A 173 28.23 4.26 34.90
CA GLY A 173 28.70 4.08 36.26
C GLY A 173 28.57 2.64 36.77
N HIS A 174 28.96 2.39 37.99
CA HIS A 174 28.90 1.05 38.61
C HIS A 174 27.46 0.70 38.99
N SER A 175 26.98 -0.49 38.61
CA SER A 175 25.60 -0.91 38.85
C SER A 175 25.21 -1.09 40.31
N SER A 176 26.17 -1.08 41.27
CA SER A 176 25.91 -1.12 42.72
C SER A 176 25.40 0.20 43.27
N ALA A 177 25.51 1.32 42.53
CA ALA A 177 25.03 2.63 42.91
C ALA A 177 24.18 3.26 41.79
N PRO A 178 23.10 2.59 41.34
CA PRO A 178 22.34 2.99 40.14
C PRO A 178 21.64 4.36 40.32
N TRP A 179 21.35 4.78 41.55
CA TRP A 179 20.72 6.07 41.84
C TRP A 179 21.60 7.30 41.58
N LEU A 180 22.89 7.12 41.28
CA LEU A 180 23.81 8.20 40.87
C LEU A 180 23.86 8.44 39.37
N PHE A 181 23.21 7.61 38.59
CA PHE A 181 23.30 7.62 37.13
C PHE A 181 21.94 7.45 36.46
N HIS A 182 21.77 8.03 35.31
CA HIS A 182 20.64 7.72 34.41
C HIS A 182 20.96 6.46 33.59
N ASN A 183 20.09 5.46 33.68
CA ASN A 183 20.19 4.25 32.85
C ASN A 183 19.58 4.53 31.47
N ALA A 184 20.38 4.47 30.40
CA ALA A 184 19.92 4.79 29.05
C ALA A 184 18.75 3.91 28.57
N ILE A 185 18.64 2.66 29.05
CA ILE A 185 17.51 1.78 28.73
C ILE A 185 16.23 2.28 29.38
N ASP A 186 16.30 2.61 30.67
CA ASP A 186 15.12 3.09 31.42
C ASP A 186 14.62 4.43 30.86
N GLU A 187 15.53 5.36 30.57
CA GLU A 187 15.23 6.67 29.99
C GLU A 187 14.58 6.55 28.59
N ALA A 188 15.15 5.68 27.72
CA ALA A 188 14.59 5.44 26.39
C ALA A 188 13.16 4.85 26.48
N LEU A 189 12.95 3.88 27.38
CA LEU A 189 11.63 3.28 27.61
C LEU A 189 10.64 4.27 28.27
N GLU A 190 11.10 5.14 29.17
CA GLU A 190 10.25 6.17 29.76
C GLU A 190 9.77 7.16 28.71
N PHE A 191 10.69 7.63 27.85
CA PHE A 191 10.31 8.51 26.74
C PHE A 191 9.35 7.82 25.76
N TRP A 192 9.59 6.55 25.42
CA TRP A 192 8.66 5.74 24.60
C TRP A 192 7.26 5.71 25.21
N ARG A 193 7.15 5.47 26.53
CA ARG A 193 5.86 5.49 27.23
C ARG A 193 5.19 6.86 27.22
N LYS A 194 5.95 7.95 27.19
CA LYS A 194 5.41 9.31 27.01
C LYS A 194 4.87 9.53 25.61
N LEU A 195 5.56 9.04 24.57
CA LEU A 195 5.04 9.08 23.19
C LEU A 195 3.73 8.31 23.04
N GLN A 196 3.61 7.14 23.65
CA GLN A 196 2.37 6.36 23.64
C GLN A 196 1.19 7.04 24.35
N LYS A 197 1.45 8.00 25.23
CA LYS A 197 0.45 8.78 25.95
C LYS A 197 0.00 10.04 25.20
N ILE A 198 0.64 10.39 24.10
CA ILE A 198 0.18 11.50 23.26
C ILE A 198 -1.25 11.17 22.83
N HIS A 199 -2.15 12.13 23.01
CA HIS A 199 -3.56 11.99 22.70
C HIS A 199 -3.98 13.02 21.66
N PHE A 200 -4.71 12.54 20.66
CA PHE A 200 -5.30 13.41 19.65
C PHE A 200 -6.82 13.44 19.82
N PRO A 201 -7.44 14.62 19.97
CA PRO A 201 -8.90 14.71 20.22
C PRO A 201 -9.77 14.06 19.16
N GLN A 202 -9.26 13.86 17.95
CA GLN A 202 -9.96 13.25 16.81
C GLN A 202 -9.93 11.73 16.82
N GLU A 203 -9.15 11.11 17.71
CA GLU A 203 -9.08 9.66 17.83
C GLU A 203 -10.35 9.05 18.42
N LYS A 204 -10.69 7.85 17.94
CA LYS A 204 -11.71 6.99 18.54
C LYS A 204 -11.01 5.77 19.12
N ARG A 205 -10.68 5.78 20.40
CA ARG A 205 -9.85 4.76 21.07
C ARG A 205 -10.44 3.35 21.02
N GLU A 206 -11.75 3.23 20.88
CA GLU A 206 -12.45 1.95 20.75
C GLU A 206 -12.17 1.24 19.41
N SER A 207 -11.73 1.99 18.42
CA SER A 207 -11.44 1.49 17.08
C SER A 207 -9.95 1.43 16.82
N LYS A 208 -9.42 0.26 16.52
CA LYS A 208 -8.00 0.09 16.13
C LYS A 208 -7.63 0.89 14.89
N PHE A 209 -8.57 1.08 13.96
CA PHE A 209 -8.34 1.89 12.77
C PHE A 209 -8.32 3.39 13.10
N HIS A 210 -9.24 3.89 13.94
CA HIS A 210 -9.41 5.31 14.23
C HIS A 210 -8.57 5.82 15.41
N SER A 211 -7.65 5.02 15.95
CA SER A 211 -6.69 5.41 17.00
C SER A 211 -5.25 5.35 16.48
N VAL A 212 -4.34 6.12 17.07
CA VAL A 212 -2.91 5.91 16.88
C VAL A 212 -2.54 4.58 17.54
N THR A 213 -1.86 3.72 16.79
CA THR A 213 -1.33 2.45 17.31
C THR A 213 0.17 2.43 17.14
N SER A 214 0.88 1.79 18.06
CA SER A 214 2.33 1.76 18.04
C SER A 214 2.87 0.42 18.53
N ALA A 215 4.00 0.03 17.97
CA ALA A 215 4.75 -1.15 18.36
C ALA A 215 6.23 -0.78 18.51
N LEU A 216 6.87 -1.28 19.56
CA LEU A 216 8.31 -1.27 19.68
C LEU A 216 8.83 -2.49 18.90
N THR A 217 9.64 -2.24 17.88
CA THR A 217 10.06 -3.29 16.94
C THR A 217 11.45 -3.81 17.22
N GLN A 218 12.35 -2.96 17.75
CA GLN A 218 13.70 -3.35 18.11
C GLN A 218 14.16 -2.54 19.32
N ILE A 219 15.04 -3.14 20.13
CA ILE A 219 15.75 -2.49 21.24
C ILE A 219 17.17 -3.01 21.31
N HIS A 220 18.13 -2.11 21.36
CA HIS A 220 19.54 -2.38 21.53
C HIS A 220 20.11 -1.55 22.68
N GLY A 221 20.59 -2.19 23.70
CA GLY A 221 21.15 -1.48 24.86
C GLY A 221 21.76 -2.44 25.86
N GLY A 222 22.55 -1.88 26.78
CA GLY A 222 23.26 -2.68 27.78
C GLY A 222 24.65 -3.13 27.34
N GLY A 223 25.29 -3.91 28.21
CA GLY A 223 26.66 -4.36 28.02
C GLY A 223 27.11 -5.26 29.20
N ALA A 224 28.20 -4.89 29.86
CA ALA A 224 28.68 -5.65 31.01
C ALA A 224 27.74 -5.55 32.20
N SER A 225 27.55 -6.64 32.96
CA SER A 225 26.56 -6.77 34.03
C SER A 225 26.82 -5.86 35.26
N SER A 226 28.03 -5.33 35.41
CA SER A 226 28.40 -4.44 36.52
C SER A 226 28.35 -2.93 36.13
N ILE A 227 27.85 -2.57 34.96
CA ILE A 227 27.87 -1.22 34.43
C ILE A 227 26.43 -0.76 34.17
N VAL A 228 26.08 0.47 34.62
CA VAL A 228 24.83 1.13 34.23
C VAL A 228 24.89 1.45 32.74
N PRO A 229 23.94 0.98 31.92
CA PRO A 229 23.93 1.25 30.48
C PRO A 229 23.95 2.72 30.14
N SER A 230 24.88 3.12 29.27
CA SER A 230 25.04 4.50 28.80
C SER A 230 24.51 4.76 27.40
N LEU A 231 24.07 3.70 26.70
CA LEU A 231 23.50 3.76 25.36
C LEU A 231 22.31 2.82 25.25
N CYS A 232 21.22 3.35 24.72
CA CYS A 232 20.08 2.55 24.27
C CYS A 232 19.54 3.11 22.98
N GLU A 233 19.22 2.23 22.05
CA GLU A 233 18.59 2.54 20.77
C GLU A 233 17.31 1.72 20.65
N ILE A 234 16.20 2.39 20.32
CA ILE A 234 14.88 1.78 20.14
C ILE A 234 14.37 2.13 18.77
N HIS A 235 13.82 1.13 18.06
CA HIS A 235 13.03 1.35 16.85
C HIS A 235 11.55 1.10 17.13
N ALA A 236 10.71 2.01 16.67
CA ALA A 236 9.28 1.95 16.87
C ALA A 236 8.51 2.22 15.58
N ASP A 237 7.43 1.46 15.35
CA ASP A 237 6.49 1.65 14.25
C ASP A 237 5.18 2.22 14.80
N LEU A 238 4.78 3.38 14.32
CA LEU A 238 3.53 4.03 14.66
C LEU A 238 2.60 4.06 13.44
N ARG A 239 1.29 3.84 13.68
CA ARG A 239 0.26 3.88 12.64
C ARG A 239 -0.75 4.96 12.96
N LEU A 240 -0.88 5.92 12.05
CA LEU A 240 -1.67 7.13 12.22
C LEU A 240 -3.03 6.98 11.53
N PRO A 241 -4.17 7.24 12.21
CA PRO A 241 -5.48 7.23 11.55
C PRO A 241 -5.64 8.46 10.63
N PRO A 242 -6.55 8.45 9.64
CA PRO A 242 -6.77 9.59 8.74
C PRO A 242 -7.08 10.93 9.46
N ALA A 243 -7.61 10.87 10.66
CA ALA A 243 -7.89 12.07 11.47
C ALA A 243 -6.62 12.72 12.08
N VAL A 244 -5.47 12.08 12.00
CA VAL A 244 -4.19 12.55 12.57
C VAL A 244 -3.14 12.62 11.47
N SER A 245 -2.87 13.82 10.94
CA SER A 245 -1.80 14.01 9.95
C SER A 245 -0.43 13.74 10.55
N LEU A 246 0.52 13.31 9.72
CA LEU A 246 1.92 13.12 10.11
C LEU A 246 2.50 14.40 10.70
N LYS A 247 2.24 15.55 10.07
CA LYS A 247 2.67 16.86 10.57
C LYS A 247 2.24 17.10 12.03
N LYS A 248 0.95 16.87 12.32
CA LYS A 248 0.41 17.06 13.68
C LYS A 248 1.04 16.10 14.68
N PHE A 249 1.25 14.84 14.28
CA PHE A 249 1.94 13.87 15.12
C PHE A 249 3.38 14.32 15.43
N LEU A 250 4.14 14.75 14.43
CA LEU A 250 5.54 15.20 14.59
C LEU A 250 5.64 16.46 15.46
N GLU A 251 4.67 17.38 15.36
CA GLU A 251 4.59 18.56 16.24
C GLU A 251 4.42 18.17 17.71
N GLU A 252 3.50 17.25 18.02
CA GLU A 252 3.27 16.80 19.41
C GLU A 252 4.43 15.95 19.93
N MET A 253 5.03 15.11 19.10
CA MET A 253 6.26 14.38 19.43
C MET A 253 7.39 15.36 19.77
N GLY A 254 7.59 16.41 18.95
CA GLY A 254 8.62 17.43 19.18
C GLY A 254 8.41 18.20 20.50
N LYS A 255 7.17 18.55 20.86
CA LYS A 255 6.83 19.13 22.15
C LYS A 255 7.18 18.19 23.32
N THR A 256 6.82 16.91 23.18
CA THR A 256 7.12 15.87 24.18
C THR A 256 8.62 15.69 24.36
N LEU A 257 9.38 15.65 23.26
CA LEU A 257 10.85 15.55 23.29
C LEU A 257 11.48 16.76 23.96
N LYS A 258 11.04 17.97 23.62
CA LYS A 258 11.53 19.21 24.23
C LYS A 258 11.26 19.23 25.73
N ALA A 259 10.06 18.89 26.16
CA ALA A 259 9.71 18.83 27.59
C ALA A 259 10.55 17.77 28.33
N TYR A 260 10.78 16.62 27.70
CA TYR A 260 11.62 15.56 28.28
C TYR A 260 13.05 16.03 28.49
N ARG A 261 13.68 16.63 27.49
CA ARG A 261 15.06 17.17 27.58
C ARG A 261 15.21 18.24 28.64
N LEU A 262 14.19 19.09 28.83
CA LEU A 262 14.20 20.12 29.88
C LEU A 262 14.15 19.52 31.29
N SER A 263 13.46 18.41 31.49
CA SER A 263 13.35 17.73 32.77
C SER A 263 14.48 16.74 33.08
N HIS A 264 15.29 16.38 32.08
CA HIS A 264 16.36 15.40 32.16
C HIS A 264 17.63 15.94 31.47
N SER A 265 18.21 17.00 32.05
CA SER A 265 19.33 17.75 31.43
C SER A 265 20.60 16.93 31.21
N ASP A 266 20.79 15.86 31.99
CA ASP A 266 21.93 14.95 31.90
C ASP A 266 21.72 13.77 30.95
N VAL A 267 20.54 13.70 30.32
CA VAL A 267 20.17 12.67 29.34
C VAL A 267 20.19 13.27 27.94
N ASN A 268 21.04 12.75 27.06
CA ASN A 268 20.99 13.09 25.65
C ASN A 268 20.06 12.11 24.93
N LEU A 269 18.86 12.60 24.55
CA LEU A 269 17.84 11.83 23.87
C LEU A 269 17.57 12.44 22.50
N GLU A 270 17.72 11.64 21.47
CA GLU A 270 17.52 12.01 20.06
C GLU A 270 16.42 11.16 19.45
N VAL A 271 15.63 11.74 18.55
CA VAL A 271 14.60 11.04 17.80
C VAL A 271 14.78 11.35 16.33
N GLU A 272 14.91 10.32 15.53
CA GLU A 272 15.02 10.36 14.08
C GLU A 272 13.77 9.71 13.46
N VAL A 273 13.24 10.30 12.39
CA VAL A 273 12.21 9.69 11.57
C VAL A 273 12.90 8.94 10.45
N GLU A 274 12.85 7.61 10.49
CA GLU A 274 13.50 6.75 9.49
C GLU A 274 12.68 6.64 8.21
N ASP A 275 11.34 6.59 8.37
CA ASP A 275 10.40 6.50 7.26
C ASP A 275 9.03 6.99 7.72
N SER A 276 8.25 7.53 6.78
CA SER A 276 6.91 8.01 7.07
C SER A 276 6.01 8.10 5.85
N CYS A 277 4.71 7.93 6.08
CA CYS A 277 3.69 8.08 5.05
C CYS A 277 2.42 8.69 5.67
N GLU A 278 1.83 9.66 4.99
CA GLU A 278 0.55 10.26 5.42
C GLU A 278 -0.58 9.23 5.37
N PRO A 279 -1.54 9.29 6.31
CA PRO A 279 -2.76 8.50 6.19
C PRO A 279 -3.65 9.02 5.06
N TYR A 280 -4.45 8.12 4.49
CA TYR A 280 -5.40 8.50 3.44
C TYR A 280 -6.75 7.79 3.62
N GLU A 281 -7.84 8.54 3.39
CA GLU A 281 -9.20 8.00 3.32
C GLU A 281 -9.94 8.68 2.17
N ALA A 282 -10.40 7.86 1.21
CA ALA A 282 -11.25 8.31 0.12
C ALA A 282 -12.66 8.61 0.61
N ASP A 283 -13.30 9.60 0.01
CA ASP A 283 -14.73 9.83 0.22
C ASP A 283 -15.54 8.63 -0.29
N ARG A 284 -16.32 8.03 0.62
CA ARG A 284 -17.19 6.89 0.32
C ARG A 284 -18.24 7.21 -0.76
N ASP A 285 -18.61 8.48 -0.89
CA ASP A 285 -19.61 8.97 -1.84
C ASP A 285 -18.99 9.54 -3.12
N SER A 286 -17.65 9.43 -3.27
CA SER A 286 -16.96 9.84 -4.49
C SER A 286 -17.49 9.09 -5.72
N ILE A 287 -17.36 9.71 -6.89
CA ILE A 287 -17.75 9.10 -8.17
C ILE A 287 -17.08 7.74 -8.34
N LEU A 288 -15.78 7.64 -8.00
CA LEU A 288 -15.01 6.41 -8.12
C LEU A 288 -15.55 5.30 -7.22
N THR A 289 -15.70 5.58 -5.93
CA THR A 289 -16.20 4.59 -4.96
C THR A 289 -17.60 4.11 -5.32
N ARG A 290 -18.50 5.04 -5.68
CA ARG A 290 -19.87 4.70 -6.10
C ARG A 290 -19.92 3.89 -7.38
N GLY A 291 -19.05 4.21 -8.36
CA GLY A 291 -18.96 3.49 -9.62
C GLY A 291 -18.55 2.03 -9.42
N LEU A 292 -17.48 1.80 -8.64
CA LEU A 292 -17.01 0.45 -8.33
C LEU A 292 -18.00 -0.31 -7.44
N ALA A 293 -18.57 0.33 -6.41
CA ALA A 293 -19.57 -0.30 -5.55
C ALA A 293 -20.83 -0.76 -6.32
N TRP A 294 -21.27 0.05 -7.30
CA TRP A 294 -22.33 -0.34 -8.20
C TRP A 294 -21.95 -1.57 -9.03
N ALA A 295 -20.71 -1.63 -9.54
CA ALA A 295 -20.24 -2.75 -10.35
C ALA A 295 -20.13 -4.05 -9.52
N VAL A 296 -19.60 -3.98 -8.29
CA VAL A 296 -19.58 -5.12 -7.37
C VAL A 296 -21.00 -5.67 -7.18
N ARG A 297 -21.96 -4.81 -6.85
CA ARG A 297 -23.35 -5.24 -6.68
C ARG A 297 -23.95 -5.86 -7.96
N ASN A 298 -23.59 -5.31 -9.12
CA ASN A 298 -24.10 -5.80 -10.40
C ASN A 298 -23.53 -7.16 -10.80
N VAL A 299 -22.27 -7.45 -10.47
CA VAL A 299 -21.61 -8.72 -10.80
C VAL A 299 -21.84 -9.78 -9.73
N ARG A 300 -21.75 -9.39 -8.44
CA ARG A 300 -21.81 -10.34 -7.31
C ARG A 300 -23.19 -10.46 -6.67
N GLY A 301 -24.14 -9.59 -7.06
CA GLY A 301 -25.49 -9.58 -6.47
C GLY A 301 -25.57 -9.05 -5.04
N LYS A 302 -24.45 -8.60 -4.46
CA LYS A 302 -24.33 -8.14 -3.07
C LYS A 302 -23.76 -6.72 -3.03
N PRO A 303 -24.11 -5.90 -2.02
CA PRO A 303 -23.47 -4.58 -1.84
C PRO A 303 -21.96 -4.74 -1.57
N ALA A 304 -21.18 -3.82 -2.09
CA ALA A 304 -19.73 -3.78 -1.82
C ALA A 304 -19.45 -3.47 -0.35
N THR A 305 -18.46 -4.17 0.22
CA THR A 305 -17.92 -3.85 1.54
C THR A 305 -16.84 -2.78 1.40
N LEU A 306 -16.99 -1.67 2.12
CA LEU A 306 -15.96 -0.63 2.17
C LEU A 306 -14.98 -0.92 3.31
N LEU A 307 -13.75 -1.27 2.96
CA LEU A 307 -12.71 -1.66 3.92
C LEU A 307 -11.85 -0.46 4.33
N ARG A 308 -11.40 -0.51 5.57
CA ARG A 308 -10.37 0.33 6.14
C ARG A 308 -9.27 -0.55 6.72
N LYS A 309 -8.05 -0.44 6.20
CA LYS A 309 -6.91 -1.27 6.61
C LYS A 309 -5.99 -0.51 7.55
N THR A 310 -5.44 -1.20 8.55
CA THR A 310 -4.50 -0.63 9.52
C THR A 310 -3.07 -0.54 9.01
N GLY A 311 -2.79 -1.17 7.87
CA GLY A 311 -1.53 -1.05 7.14
C GLY A 311 -1.38 0.31 6.43
N THR A 312 -0.32 0.43 5.68
CA THR A 312 -0.02 1.56 4.78
C THR A 312 0.27 0.95 3.41
N GLY A 313 -0.10 1.61 2.34
CA GLY A 313 0.16 1.15 0.97
C GLY A 313 0.30 2.32 0.01
N ASP A 314 0.60 2.03 -1.22
CA ASP A 314 0.81 3.02 -2.29
C ASP A 314 -0.42 3.90 -2.57
N MET A 315 -1.61 3.42 -2.21
CA MET A 315 -2.83 4.25 -2.20
C MET A 315 -2.69 5.51 -1.35
N ASN A 316 -1.98 5.44 -0.22
CA ASN A 316 -1.70 6.61 0.62
C ASN A 316 -0.92 7.66 -0.18
N VAL A 317 0.16 7.23 -0.81
CA VAL A 317 1.06 8.12 -1.56
C VAL A 317 0.33 8.75 -2.75
N LEU A 318 -0.38 7.94 -3.55
CA LEU A 318 -1.17 8.44 -4.69
C LEU A 318 -2.25 9.43 -4.24
N GLY A 319 -3.07 9.03 -3.26
CA GLY A 319 -4.21 9.84 -2.82
C GLY A 319 -3.80 11.17 -2.18
N THR A 320 -2.72 11.18 -1.40
CA THR A 320 -2.23 12.40 -0.75
C THR A 320 -1.46 13.32 -1.68
N THR A 321 -0.81 12.77 -2.73
CA THR A 321 0.00 13.57 -3.65
C THR A 321 -0.81 14.09 -4.84
N LEU A 322 -1.61 13.24 -5.47
CA LEU A 322 -2.43 13.65 -6.61
C LEU A 322 -3.69 14.40 -6.21
N HIS A 323 -4.13 14.27 -4.94
CA HIS A 323 -5.36 14.86 -4.43
C HIS A 323 -6.61 14.49 -5.25
N VAL A 324 -6.62 13.28 -5.83
CA VAL A 324 -7.73 12.74 -6.60
C VAL A 324 -8.39 11.58 -5.86
N PRO A 325 -9.68 11.28 -6.09
CA PRO A 325 -10.30 10.10 -5.54
C PRO A 325 -9.52 8.84 -5.89
N THR A 326 -8.95 8.20 -4.88
CA THR A 326 -8.13 6.99 -5.01
C THR A 326 -8.71 5.89 -4.13
N VAL A 327 -8.85 4.69 -4.66
CA VAL A 327 -9.27 3.50 -3.90
C VAL A 327 -8.35 2.32 -4.24
N THR A 328 -8.34 1.33 -3.37
CA THR A 328 -7.68 0.05 -3.65
C THR A 328 -8.72 -1.01 -3.97
N TYR A 329 -8.49 -1.76 -5.04
CA TYR A 329 -9.35 -2.84 -5.47
C TYR A 329 -8.55 -3.95 -6.16
N GLY A 330 -8.85 -5.20 -5.81
CA GLY A 330 -8.34 -6.38 -6.48
C GLY A 330 -8.89 -7.66 -5.86
N PRO A 331 -8.83 -8.78 -6.60
CA PRO A 331 -9.24 -10.09 -6.09
C PRO A 331 -8.19 -10.62 -5.11
N GLY A 332 -8.58 -11.63 -4.35
CA GLY A 332 -7.68 -12.35 -3.46
C GLY A 332 -7.86 -11.99 -1.98
N ASN A 333 -7.45 -12.94 -1.16
CA ASN A 333 -7.52 -12.83 0.29
C ASN A 333 -6.20 -12.35 0.87
N SER A 334 -6.13 -11.11 1.33
CA SER A 334 -4.91 -10.52 1.89
C SER A 334 -4.34 -11.21 3.14
N ARG A 335 -5.01 -12.22 3.69
CA ARG A 335 -4.43 -13.07 4.75
C ARG A 335 -3.42 -14.08 4.22
N LEU A 336 -3.38 -14.27 2.91
CA LEU A 336 -2.43 -15.16 2.23
C LEU A 336 -1.21 -14.40 1.73
N ASP A 337 -1.19 -13.06 1.84
CA ASP A 337 -0.06 -12.24 1.41
C ASP A 337 1.22 -12.73 2.10
N HIS A 338 2.28 -12.91 1.32
CA HIS A 338 3.61 -13.34 1.76
C HIS A 338 3.70 -14.73 2.40
N THR A 339 2.61 -15.51 2.42
CA THR A 339 2.61 -16.88 2.98
C THR A 339 3.11 -17.92 1.97
N GLU A 340 3.30 -19.16 2.44
CA GLU A 340 3.63 -20.32 1.59
C GLU A 340 2.38 -20.87 0.87
N ASP A 341 1.19 -20.54 1.34
CA ASP A 341 -0.10 -20.99 0.80
C ASP A 341 -0.72 -19.99 -0.18
N GLU A 342 0.06 -19.06 -0.70
CA GLU A 342 -0.40 -18.00 -1.58
C GLU A 342 -1.10 -18.57 -2.81
N CYS A 343 -2.39 -18.23 -2.97
CA CYS A 343 -3.21 -18.70 -4.08
C CYS A 343 -4.40 -17.77 -4.36
N ILE A 344 -4.86 -17.78 -5.62
CA ILE A 344 -6.05 -17.05 -6.07
C ILE A 344 -7.13 -18.00 -6.59
N ASP A 345 -8.39 -17.70 -6.27
CA ASP A 345 -9.54 -18.32 -6.92
C ASP A 345 -9.74 -17.65 -8.29
N LEU A 346 -9.74 -18.47 -9.37
CA LEU A 346 -9.83 -17.98 -10.75
C LEU A 346 -11.21 -17.38 -11.08
N ASN A 347 -12.28 -17.82 -10.41
CA ASN A 347 -13.59 -17.20 -10.58
C ASN A 347 -13.62 -15.81 -9.97
N GLU A 348 -13.01 -15.64 -8.78
CA GLU A 348 -12.86 -14.33 -8.16
C GLU A 348 -12.03 -13.39 -9.03
N TYR A 349 -10.94 -13.87 -9.61
CA TYR A 349 -10.13 -13.12 -10.56
C TYR A 349 -10.95 -12.71 -11.81
N MET A 350 -11.70 -13.62 -12.40
CA MET A 350 -12.53 -13.33 -13.59
C MET A 350 -13.65 -12.32 -13.27
N ASP A 351 -14.25 -12.42 -12.09
CA ASP A 351 -15.25 -11.46 -11.65
C ASP A 351 -14.65 -10.07 -11.41
N SER A 352 -13.41 -9.99 -10.91
CA SER A 352 -12.72 -8.71 -10.71
C SER A 352 -12.49 -7.95 -12.04
N ILE A 353 -12.20 -8.65 -13.14
CA ILE A 353 -12.09 -8.06 -14.48
C ILE A 353 -13.43 -7.43 -14.88
N ARG A 354 -14.54 -8.19 -14.72
CA ARG A 354 -15.89 -7.70 -15.05
C ARG A 354 -16.30 -6.52 -14.20
N ILE A 355 -15.92 -6.52 -12.93
CA ILE A 355 -16.20 -5.42 -12.00
C ILE A 355 -15.42 -4.17 -12.39
N LEU A 356 -14.14 -4.30 -12.74
CA LEU A 356 -13.36 -3.17 -13.24
C LEU A 356 -13.96 -2.60 -14.52
N GLN A 357 -14.28 -3.42 -15.53
CA GLN A 357 -14.91 -2.97 -16.78
C GLN A 357 -16.19 -2.18 -16.52
N LYS A 358 -17.15 -2.78 -15.80
CA LYS A 358 -18.43 -2.14 -15.49
C LYS A 358 -18.27 -0.92 -14.58
N GLY A 359 -17.32 -0.97 -13.64
CA GLY A 359 -17.03 0.10 -12.71
C GLY A 359 -16.48 1.34 -13.41
N LEU A 360 -15.53 1.16 -14.32
CA LEU A 360 -14.94 2.25 -15.12
C LEU A 360 -15.96 2.88 -16.07
N MET A 361 -16.81 2.07 -16.71
CA MET A 361 -17.93 2.59 -17.52
C MET A 361 -18.88 3.43 -16.65
N ARG A 362 -19.20 2.95 -15.45
CA ARG A 362 -20.09 3.69 -14.52
C ARG A 362 -19.45 4.97 -14.00
N VAL A 363 -18.15 4.95 -13.71
CA VAL A 363 -17.38 6.15 -13.34
C VAL A 363 -17.48 7.21 -14.43
N LEU A 364 -17.24 6.84 -15.69
CA LEU A 364 -17.38 7.74 -16.83
C LEU A 364 -18.79 8.34 -16.94
N GLU A 365 -19.83 7.50 -16.79
CA GLU A 365 -21.22 7.97 -16.82
C GLU A 365 -21.50 8.99 -15.71
N LEU A 366 -21.08 8.70 -14.47
CA LEU A 366 -21.26 9.58 -13.32
C LEU A 366 -20.47 10.89 -13.48
N HIS A 367 -19.25 10.81 -14.00
CA HIS A 367 -18.41 11.98 -14.29
C HIS A 367 -19.08 12.90 -15.29
N ARG A 368 -19.56 12.38 -16.43
CA ARG A 368 -20.26 13.17 -17.45
C ARG A 368 -21.55 13.81 -16.92
N ARG A 369 -22.25 13.15 -16.01
CA ARG A 369 -23.43 13.72 -15.35
C ARG A 369 -23.06 14.86 -14.39
N SER A 370 -21.91 14.78 -13.71
CA SER A 370 -21.46 15.85 -12.80
C SER A 370 -21.04 17.12 -13.53
N MET A 371 -20.48 16.97 -14.75
CA MET A 371 -20.06 18.10 -15.59
C MET A 371 -21.22 18.84 -16.28
N ARG A 372 -22.43 18.26 -16.29
CA ARG A 372 -23.63 18.87 -16.87
C ARG A 372 -24.48 19.66 -15.86
N LYS A 373 -24.10 19.59 -14.59
CA LYS A 373 -24.72 20.36 -13.50
C LYS A 373 -23.91 21.61 -13.17
#